data_ef0a2b7f0e1e7079763aac032b6f0811
#
_entry.id   ef0a2b7f0e1e7079763aac032b6f0811
#
_cell.length_a   1.000
_cell.length_b   1.000
_cell.length_c   1.000
_cell.angle_alpha   90.00
_cell.angle_beta   90.00
_cell.angle_gamma   90.00
#
_symmetry.space_group_name_H-M   'P 1'
#
loop_
_entity.id
_entity.type
_entity.pdbx_description
1 polymer ?
#
loop_
_entity_poly.entity_id
_entity_poly.type
_entity_poly.pdbx_seq_one_letter_code
_entity_poly.pdbx_strand_id
1 'polypeptide(L)'
;MYKRQSLNYPEDSAGRLMSVDFVSLTPNMNVGEAIDSFRISDDLPIEFYEIYLVNDSSKPIAAISLSNIIRSSRDKSLKDLESHELIMISADMDRELVAYQFERFDLVSAPVVDDKGSLIGVITADDIVEVFKDEAGEDIKLLGGVGDEDITDSVIETSSN
;
A
#
# COMPACT_ATOMS: atom_id res chain seq x y z
N MET A 1 1.81 -4.44 -16.24
CA MET A 1 2.28 -5.54 -15.37
C MET A 1 1.20 -5.92 -14.37
N TYR A 2 0.97 -7.19 -14.23
CA TYR A 2 -0.07 -7.67 -13.34
C TYR A 2 0.46 -7.85 -11.93
N LYS A 3 -0.32 -7.41 -10.97
CA LYS A 3 -0.03 -7.69 -9.57
C LYS A 3 -0.57 -9.06 -9.21
N ARG A 4 0.11 -9.70 -8.27
CA ARG A 4 -0.43 -10.91 -7.66
C ARG A 4 -1.50 -10.48 -6.67
N GLN A 5 -2.72 -10.94 -6.88
CA GLN A 5 -3.88 -10.57 -6.06
C GLN A 5 -4.60 -11.82 -5.60
N SER A 6 -5.26 -11.72 -4.47
CA SER A 6 -6.10 -12.80 -3.97
C SER A 6 -7.47 -12.72 -4.64
N LEU A 7 -7.82 -13.73 -5.42
CA LEU A 7 -9.12 -13.79 -6.09
C LEU A 7 -10.23 -14.28 -5.17
N ASN A 8 -9.90 -14.60 -3.92
CA ASN A 8 -10.88 -15.09 -2.96
C ASN A 8 -11.70 -14.00 -2.29
N TYR A 9 -11.35 -12.74 -2.53
CA TYR A 9 -12.03 -11.61 -1.91
C TYR A 9 -12.99 -10.93 -2.87
N PRO A 10 -14.03 -10.26 -2.35
CA PRO A 10 -14.97 -9.53 -3.22
C PRO A 10 -14.25 -8.50 -4.10
N GLU A 11 -14.79 -8.28 -5.29
CA GLU A 11 -14.16 -7.44 -6.31
C GLU A 11 -13.83 -6.02 -5.82
N ASP A 12 -14.70 -5.45 -4.99
CA ASP A 12 -14.53 -4.08 -4.52
C ASP A 12 -13.85 -3.99 -3.15
N SER A 13 -13.21 -5.06 -2.71
CA SER A 13 -12.60 -5.11 -1.38
C SER A 13 -11.10 -4.85 -1.42
N ALA A 14 -10.56 -4.49 -0.27
CA ALA A 14 -9.12 -4.32 -0.08
C ALA A 14 -8.35 -5.59 -0.46
N GLY A 15 -8.91 -6.76 -0.16
CA GLY A 15 -8.28 -8.03 -0.49
C GLY A 15 -8.05 -8.24 -1.98
N ARG A 16 -8.93 -7.69 -2.82
CA ARG A 16 -8.76 -7.75 -4.28
C ARG A 16 -7.82 -6.66 -4.79
N LEU A 17 -7.71 -5.57 -4.06
CA LEU A 17 -6.87 -4.44 -4.44
C LEU A 17 -5.41 -4.67 -4.05
N MET A 18 -5.15 -5.42 -2.99
CA MET A 18 -3.82 -5.61 -2.43
C MET A 18 -2.89 -6.40 -3.34
N SER A 19 -1.59 -6.17 -3.17
CA SER A 19 -0.54 -7.03 -3.72
C SER A 19 -0.12 -8.01 -2.62
N VAL A 20 0.14 -9.26 -2.99
CA VAL A 20 0.70 -10.25 -2.05
C VAL A 20 2.23 -10.27 -2.10
N ASP A 21 2.83 -9.46 -2.97
CA ASP A 21 4.27 -9.31 -3.05
C ASP A 21 4.69 -8.13 -2.18
N PHE A 22 5.12 -8.43 -0.96
CA PHE A 22 5.58 -7.43 -0.01
C PHE A 22 6.78 -7.96 0.76
N VAL A 23 7.47 -7.06 1.45
CA VAL A 23 8.65 -7.44 2.23
C VAL A 23 8.28 -7.37 3.71
N SER A 24 8.49 -8.49 4.42
CA SER A 24 8.30 -8.54 5.86
C SER A 24 9.53 -9.15 6.51
N LEU A 25 9.87 -8.63 7.67
CA LEU A 25 11.01 -9.11 8.47
C LEU A 25 10.57 -9.20 9.93
N THR A 26 11.38 -9.85 10.74
CA THR A 26 11.10 -9.96 12.16
C THR A 26 11.85 -8.87 12.92
N PRO A 27 11.32 -8.43 14.07
CA PRO A 27 11.97 -7.35 14.84
C PRO A 27 13.29 -7.75 15.48
N ASN A 28 13.59 -9.06 15.54
CA ASN A 28 14.83 -9.56 16.14
C ASN A 28 16.04 -9.42 15.22
N MET A 29 15.82 -9.11 13.95
CA MET A 29 16.92 -8.93 13.00
C MET A 29 17.59 -7.58 13.18
N ASN A 30 18.87 -7.51 12.79
CA ASN A 30 19.56 -6.22 12.70
C ASN A 30 19.60 -5.76 11.24
N VAL A 31 20.07 -4.54 11.04
CA VAL A 31 20.14 -3.92 9.70
C VAL A 31 20.98 -4.75 8.74
N GLY A 32 22.13 -5.25 9.21
CA GLY A 32 23.01 -6.05 8.37
C GLY A 32 22.34 -7.31 7.87
N GLU A 33 21.64 -8.01 8.77
CA GLU A 33 20.91 -9.22 8.41
C GLU A 33 19.81 -8.93 7.41
N ALA A 34 19.10 -7.80 7.58
CA ALA A 34 18.06 -7.40 6.65
C ALA A 34 18.63 -7.14 5.26
N ILE A 35 19.70 -6.37 5.17
CA ILE A 35 20.33 -6.05 3.89
C ILE A 35 20.84 -7.33 3.22
N ASP A 36 21.46 -8.20 3.98
CA ASP A 36 21.98 -9.45 3.43
C ASP A 36 20.86 -10.34 2.91
N SER A 37 19.72 -10.37 3.61
CA SER A 37 18.56 -11.14 3.16
C SER A 37 18.00 -10.60 1.84
N PHE A 38 18.02 -9.29 1.66
CA PHE A 38 17.56 -8.68 0.40
C PHE A 38 18.44 -9.08 -0.78
N ARG A 39 19.73 -9.24 -0.56
CA ARG A 39 20.69 -9.58 -1.62
C ARG A 39 20.57 -11.03 -2.08
N ILE A 40 20.16 -11.92 -1.20
CA ILE A 40 20.11 -13.35 -1.52
C ILE A 40 18.71 -13.83 -1.88
N SER A 41 17.67 -13.05 -1.62
CA SER A 41 16.30 -13.46 -1.90
C SER A 41 15.96 -13.24 -3.36
N ASP A 42 15.37 -14.28 -3.98
CA ASP A 42 14.89 -14.20 -5.35
C ASP A 42 13.41 -13.80 -5.43
N ASP A 43 12.74 -13.71 -4.29
CA ASP A 43 11.29 -13.52 -4.21
C ASP A 43 10.87 -12.08 -3.89
N LEU A 44 11.81 -11.15 -3.86
CA LEU A 44 11.48 -9.76 -3.54
C LEU A 44 10.74 -9.09 -4.70
N PRO A 45 9.83 -8.17 -4.39
CA PRO A 45 9.25 -7.32 -5.43
C PRO A 45 10.35 -6.54 -6.15
N ILE A 46 10.11 -6.21 -7.41
CA ILE A 46 11.07 -5.42 -8.21
C ILE A 46 11.33 -4.08 -7.54
N GLU A 47 10.28 -3.46 -7.02
CA GLU A 47 10.40 -2.20 -6.30
C GLU A 47 9.73 -2.34 -4.94
N PHE A 48 10.39 -1.88 -3.90
CA PHE A 48 9.78 -1.79 -2.57
C PHE A 48 10.43 -0.65 -1.81
N TYR A 49 9.64 0.00 -0.98
CA TYR A 49 10.07 1.18 -0.22
C TYR A 49 9.82 1.03 1.27
N GLU A 50 8.86 0.19 1.62
CA GLU A 50 8.47 -0.06 3.01
C GLU A 50 8.67 -1.52 3.33
N ILE A 51 9.21 -1.78 4.51
CA ILE A 51 9.37 -3.12 5.05
C ILE A 51 8.51 -3.22 6.29
N TYR A 52 7.72 -4.28 6.40
CA TYR A 52 6.85 -4.49 7.54
C TYR A 52 7.49 -5.45 8.52
N LEU A 53 7.59 -5.04 9.77
CA LEU A 53 8.01 -5.95 10.83
C LEU A 53 6.78 -6.70 11.33
N VAL A 54 6.91 -8.00 11.43
CA VAL A 54 5.81 -8.86 11.89
C VAL A 54 6.27 -9.65 13.11
N ASN A 55 5.32 -9.90 14.00
CA ASN A 55 5.60 -10.72 15.17
C ASN A 55 5.44 -12.22 14.84
N ASP A 56 5.57 -13.07 15.87
CA ASP A 56 5.49 -14.52 15.67
C ASP A 56 4.14 -15.01 15.14
N SER A 57 3.10 -14.20 15.30
CA SER A 57 1.77 -14.50 14.76
C SER A 57 1.53 -13.87 13.39
N SER A 58 2.58 -13.40 12.75
CA SER A 58 2.52 -12.71 11.45
C SER A 58 1.75 -11.41 11.46
N LYS A 59 1.52 -10.83 12.64
CA LYS A 59 0.85 -9.53 12.75
C LYS A 59 1.84 -8.42 12.49
N PRO A 60 1.49 -7.44 11.64
CA PRO A 60 2.37 -6.30 11.42
C PRO A 60 2.43 -5.42 12.67
N ILE A 61 3.63 -5.05 13.07
CA ILE A 61 3.85 -4.25 14.27
C ILE A 61 4.53 -2.93 13.97
N ALA A 62 5.18 -2.80 12.82
CA ALA A 62 5.86 -1.57 12.44
C ALA A 62 6.12 -1.56 10.95
N ALA A 63 6.27 -0.37 10.37
CA ALA A 63 6.73 -0.21 9.01
C ALA A 63 7.99 0.65 9.02
N ILE A 64 9.02 0.19 8.34
CA ILE A 64 10.31 0.87 8.28
C ILE A 64 10.62 1.15 6.81
N SER A 65 11.07 2.36 6.51
CA SER A 65 11.46 2.67 5.14
C SER A 65 12.78 1.99 4.79
N LEU A 66 12.89 1.57 3.54
CA LEU A 66 14.14 1.01 3.02
C LEU A 66 15.29 2.01 3.19
N SER A 67 15.01 3.30 3.01
CA SER A 67 16.00 4.36 3.20
C SER A 67 16.59 4.35 4.61
N ASN A 68 15.75 4.16 5.63
CA ASN A 68 16.23 4.09 7.02
C ASN A 68 17.15 2.90 7.22
N ILE A 69 16.82 1.76 6.62
CA ILE A 69 17.66 0.56 6.73
C ILE A 69 19.02 0.82 6.10
N ILE A 70 19.03 1.36 4.89
CA ILE A 70 20.28 1.57 4.16
C ILE A 70 21.20 2.57 4.87
N ARG A 71 20.61 3.58 5.49
CA ARG A 71 21.36 4.66 6.14
C ARG A 71 21.79 4.35 7.58
N SER A 72 21.33 3.26 8.14
CA SER A 72 21.63 2.88 9.51
C SER A 72 22.83 1.93 9.57
N SER A 73 23.51 1.89 10.73
CA SER A 73 24.63 0.98 10.88
C SER A 73 24.14 -0.47 10.91
N ARG A 74 24.99 -1.37 10.42
CA ARG A 74 24.61 -2.77 10.24
C ARG A 74 24.27 -3.49 11.53
N ASP A 75 24.82 -3.06 12.65
CA ASP A 75 24.60 -3.70 13.95
C ASP A 75 23.35 -3.19 14.69
N LYS A 76 22.68 -2.18 14.14
CA LYS A 76 21.49 -1.62 14.78
C LYS A 76 20.31 -2.58 14.61
N SER A 77 19.53 -2.76 15.67
CA SER A 77 18.35 -3.62 15.61
C SER A 77 17.23 -2.95 14.83
N LEU A 78 16.50 -3.71 14.03
CA LEU A 78 15.39 -3.18 13.26
C LEU A 78 14.33 -2.54 14.14
N LYS A 79 14.09 -3.10 15.31
CA LYS A 79 13.08 -2.57 16.24
C LYS A 79 13.46 -1.19 16.80
N ASP A 80 14.73 -0.81 16.71
CA ASP A 80 15.22 0.48 17.20
C ASP A 80 15.23 1.56 16.12
N LEU A 81 14.88 1.20 14.87
CA LEU A 81 14.80 2.16 13.80
C LEU A 81 13.50 2.97 13.90
N GLU A 82 13.55 4.18 13.37
CA GLU A 82 12.35 5.00 13.27
C GLU A 82 11.32 4.30 12.40
N SER A 83 10.09 4.19 12.89
CA SER A 83 9.02 3.50 12.19
C SER A 83 7.79 4.39 12.12
N HIS A 84 6.93 4.09 11.16
CA HIS A 84 5.67 4.79 11.02
C HIS A 84 4.57 4.07 11.81
N GLU A 85 3.61 4.84 12.29
CA GLU A 85 2.41 4.27 12.86
C GLU A 85 1.66 3.52 11.76
N LEU A 86 1.17 2.34 12.08
CA LEU A 86 0.48 1.50 11.11
C LEU A 86 -1.02 1.81 11.10
N ILE A 87 -1.54 2.02 9.91
CA ILE A 87 -2.98 2.05 9.67
C ILE A 87 -3.30 0.74 8.98
N MET A 88 -3.85 -0.19 9.73
CA MET A 88 -4.16 -1.52 9.21
C MET A 88 -5.47 -1.53 8.43
N ILE A 89 -5.46 -2.21 7.31
CA ILE A 89 -6.62 -2.33 6.43
C ILE A 89 -7.13 -3.76 6.52
N SER A 90 -8.41 -3.93 6.83
CA SER A 90 -9.03 -5.25 6.78
C SER A 90 -9.22 -5.67 5.33
N ALA A 91 -8.98 -6.95 5.04
CA ALA A 91 -9.16 -7.47 3.69
C ALA A 91 -10.60 -7.29 3.18
N ASP A 92 -11.56 -7.22 4.08
CA ASP A 92 -12.98 -7.05 3.73
C ASP A 92 -13.39 -5.60 3.52
N MET A 93 -12.51 -4.66 3.82
CA MET A 93 -12.83 -3.24 3.72
C MET A 93 -13.11 -2.85 2.27
N ASP A 94 -14.16 -2.05 2.06
CA ASP A 94 -14.48 -1.55 0.72
C ASP A 94 -13.39 -0.63 0.20
N ARG A 95 -13.10 -0.72 -1.10
CA ARG A 95 -12.00 0.04 -1.69
C ARG A 95 -12.17 1.56 -1.58
N GLU A 96 -13.39 2.05 -1.58
CA GLU A 96 -13.63 3.49 -1.39
C GLU A 96 -13.23 3.93 0.00
N LEU A 97 -13.51 3.09 1.00
CA LEU A 97 -13.10 3.37 2.37
C LEU A 97 -11.59 3.29 2.51
N VAL A 98 -10.95 2.35 1.82
CA VAL A 98 -9.49 2.26 1.78
C VAL A 98 -8.90 3.56 1.21
N ALA A 99 -9.44 4.02 0.10
CA ALA A 99 -8.99 5.27 -0.54
C ALA A 99 -9.15 6.45 0.42
N TYR A 100 -10.26 6.50 1.15
CA TYR A 100 -10.49 7.53 2.16
C TYR A 100 -9.40 7.51 3.24
N GLN A 101 -9.04 6.32 3.72
CA GLN A 101 -8.01 6.17 4.73
C GLN A 101 -6.65 6.66 4.22
N PHE A 102 -6.31 6.31 2.98
CA PHE A 102 -5.06 6.77 2.37
C PHE A 102 -4.99 8.29 2.29
N GLU A 103 -6.08 8.90 1.87
CA GLU A 103 -6.14 10.35 1.77
C GLU A 103 -6.06 11.01 3.15
N ARG A 104 -6.84 10.49 4.10
CA ARG A 104 -6.91 11.07 5.44
C ARG A 104 -5.58 11.04 6.17
N PHE A 105 -4.83 9.95 6.03
CA PHE A 105 -3.58 9.75 6.78
C PHE A 105 -2.33 9.93 5.92
N ASP A 106 -2.47 10.40 4.70
CA ASP A 106 -1.35 10.61 3.76
C ASP A 106 -0.47 9.37 3.62
N LEU A 107 -1.09 8.22 3.43
CA LEU A 107 -0.38 6.96 3.41
C LEU A 107 0.36 6.74 2.09
N VAL A 108 1.56 6.20 2.16
CA VAL A 108 2.32 5.72 1.00
C VAL A 108 1.97 4.26 0.74
N SER A 109 1.81 3.50 1.80
CA SER A 109 1.38 2.12 1.74
C SER A 109 0.66 1.77 3.05
N ALA A 110 -0.10 0.68 3.03
CA ALA A 110 -0.77 0.19 4.21
C ALA A 110 -0.83 -1.34 4.20
N PRO A 111 -0.65 -1.97 5.36
CA PRO A 111 -0.75 -3.42 5.44
C PRO A 111 -2.19 -3.87 5.42
N VAL A 112 -2.47 -4.95 4.70
CA VAL A 112 -3.78 -5.59 4.69
C VAL A 112 -3.70 -6.83 5.55
N VAL A 113 -4.65 -6.96 6.45
CA VAL A 113 -4.68 -8.07 7.40
C VAL A 113 -5.96 -8.88 7.24
N ASP A 114 -5.87 -10.16 7.59
CA ASP A 114 -7.04 -11.05 7.61
C ASP A 114 -7.82 -10.88 8.92
N ASP A 115 -8.81 -11.71 9.13
CA ASP A 115 -9.65 -11.65 10.33
C ASP A 115 -8.90 -12.00 11.62
N LYS A 116 -7.72 -12.61 11.49
CA LYS A 116 -6.85 -12.92 12.65
C LYS A 116 -5.82 -11.83 12.89
N GLY A 117 -5.77 -10.82 12.04
CA GLY A 117 -4.80 -9.75 12.13
C GLY A 117 -3.46 -10.06 11.48
N SER A 118 -3.36 -11.16 10.75
CA SER A 118 -2.12 -11.53 10.06
C SER A 118 -1.94 -10.73 8.79
N LEU A 119 -0.71 -10.34 8.50
CA LEU A 119 -0.37 -9.60 7.28
C LEU A 119 -0.50 -10.52 6.07
N ILE A 120 -1.38 -10.15 5.15
CA ILE A 120 -1.65 -10.95 3.96
C ILE A 120 -1.40 -10.19 2.65
N GLY A 121 -1.22 -8.89 2.71
CA GLY A 121 -0.96 -8.11 1.52
C GLY A 121 -0.64 -6.67 1.87
N VAL A 122 -0.40 -5.88 0.84
CA VAL A 122 -0.07 -4.46 0.97
C VAL A 122 -0.76 -3.70 -0.14
N ILE A 123 -1.29 -2.53 0.19
CA ILE A 123 -1.86 -1.60 -0.78
C ILE A 123 -0.96 -0.37 -0.81
N THR A 124 -0.64 0.11 -2.00
CA THR A 124 0.18 1.30 -2.16
C THR A 124 -0.66 2.47 -2.66
N ALA A 125 -0.08 3.67 -2.56
CA ALA A 125 -0.74 4.88 -3.05
C ALA A 125 -1.05 4.79 -4.55
N ASP A 126 -0.22 4.10 -5.33
CA ASP A 126 -0.46 3.90 -6.76
C ASP A 126 -1.76 3.13 -7.00
N ASP A 127 -2.05 2.14 -6.16
CA ASP A 127 -3.29 1.38 -6.25
C ASP A 127 -4.50 2.26 -6.00
N ILE A 128 -4.35 3.21 -5.07
CA ILE A 128 -5.43 4.11 -4.71
C ILE A 128 -5.71 5.12 -5.82
N VAL A 129 -4.67 5.57 -6.51
CA VAL A 129 -4.87 6.47 -7.67
C VAL A 129 -5.77 5.79 -8.70
N GLU A 130 -5.57 4.50 -8.94
CA GLU A 130 -6.42 3.74 -9.88
C GLU A 130 -7.88 3.69 -9.40
N VAL A 131 -8.10 3.54 -8.10
CA VAL A 131 -9.45 3.55 -7.54
C VAL A 131 -10.13 4.88 -7.83
N PHE A 132 -9.44 6.00 -7.60
CA PHE A 132 -9.99 7.32 -7.89
C PHE A 132 -10.31 7.50 -9.37
N LYS A 133 -9.47 6.98 -10.25
CA LYS A 133 -9.71 7.07 -11.69
C LYS A 133 -10.95 6.29 -12.09
N ASP A 134 -11.14 5.10 -11.56
CA ASP A 134 -12.31 4.29 -11.84
C ASP A 134 -13.58 4.97 -11.37
N GLU A 135 -13.57 5.51 -10.16
CA GLU A 135 -14.73 6.20 -9.60
C GLU A 135 -15.07 7.47 -10.41
N ALA A 136 -14.05 8.23 -10.76
CA ALA A 136 -14.25 9.42 -11.57
C ALA A 136 -14.80 9.06 -12.96
N GLY A 137 -14.33 7.99 -13.55
CA GLY A 137 -14.82 7.51 -14.82
C GLY A 137 -16.28 7.09 -14.77
N GLU A 138 -16.66 6.39 -13.71
CA GLU A 138 -18.05 6.01 -13.50
C GLU A 138 -18.96 7.22 -13.29
N ASP A 139 -18.52 8.18 -12.50
CA ASP A 139 -19.26 9.40 -12.25
C ASP A 139 -19.50 10.17 -13.54
N ILE A 140 -18.50 10.29 -14.38
CA ILE A 140 -18.62 10.97 -15.67
C ILE A 140 -19.63 10.25 -16.54
N LYS A 141 -19.61 8.92 -16.57
CA LYS A 141 -20.59 8.14 -17.34
C LYS A 141 -22.00 8.31 -16.82
N LEU A 142 -22.17 8.40 -15.52
CA LEU A 142 -23.48 8.58 -14.91
C LEU A 142 -24.07 9.95 -15.22
N LEU A 143 -23.23 10.97 -15.38
CA LEU A 143 -23.66 12.30 -15.74
C LEU A 143 -24.00 12.41 -17.22
N GLY A 144 -23.74 11.37 -18.00
CA GLY A 144 -24.07 11.33 -19.41
C GLY A 144 -23.05 12.06 -20.27
N GLY A 145 -23.29 12.02 -21.57
CA GLY A 145 -22.39 12.64 -22.52
C GLY A 145 -22.29 14.16 -22.41
N VAL A 146 -23.25 14.75 -21.73
CA VAL A 146 -23.26 16.21 -21.51
C VAL A 146 -22.13 16.62 -20.58
N GLY A 147 -21.83 15.77 -19.60
CA GLY A 147 -20.89 16.12 -18.58
C GLY A 147 -19.44 16.19 -19.01
N ASP A 148 -19.04 15.34 -19.93
CA ASP A 148 -17.62 15.21 -20.28
C ASP A 148 -17.04 16.49 -20.87
N GLU A 149 -17.64 17.01 -21.90
CA GLU A 149 -17.15 18.22 -22.55
C GLU A 149 -17.26 19.43 -21.66
N ASP A 150 -18.41 19.56 -20.99
CA ASP A 150 -18.64 20.70 -20.11
C ASP A 150 -17.64 20.74 -18.96
N ILE A 151 -17.36 19.60 -18.35
CA ILE A 151 -16.41 19.53 -17.26
C ILE A 151 -15.00 19.87 -17.76
N THR A 152 -14.62 19.32 -18.90
CA THR A 152 -13.31 19.57 -19.48
C THR A 152 -13.14 21.03 -19.86
N ASP A 153 -14.13 21.60 -20.50
CA ASP A 153 -14.13 23.00 -20.90
C ASP A 153 -14.05 23.94 -19.70
N SER A 154 -14.79 23.63 -18.65
CA SER A 154 -14.78 24.45 -17.43
C SER A 154 -13.40 24.43 -16.78
N VAL A 155 -12.77 23.27 -16.69
CA VAL A 155 -11.43 23.16 -16.12
C VAL A 155 -10.42 23.92 -16.95
N ILE A 156 -10.47 23.79 -18.26
CA ILE A 156 -9.56 24.48 -19.18
C ILE A 156 -9.74 25.99 -19.08
N GLU A 157 -10.97 26.47 -19.08
CA GLU A 157 -11.24 27.90 -18.96
C GLU A 157 -10.75 28.45 -17.64
N THR A 158 -10.98 27.74 -16.56
CA THR A 158 -10.49 28.14 -15.25
C THR A 158 -8.97 28.20 -15.21
N SER A 159 -8.33 27.24 -15.85
CA SER A 159 -6.86 27.20 -15.92
C SER A 159 -6.30 28.32 -16.78
N SER A 160 -7.02 28.71 -17.83
CA SER A 160 -6.58 29.76 -18.74
C SER A 160 -6.66 31.14 -18.10
N ASN A 161 -7.55 31.32 -17.21
CA ASN A 161 -7.79 32.60 -16.55
C ASN A 161 -6.96 32.73 -15.28
#